data_c238d94c09634c58d27314b670831264
#
_entry.id   c238d94c09634c58d27314b670831264
#
_cell.length_a   1.000
_cell.length_b   1.000
_cell.length_c   1.000
_cell.angle_alpha   90.00
_cell.angle_beta   90.00
_cell.angle_gamma   90.00
#
_symmetry.space_group_name_H-M   'P 1'
#
loop_
_entity.id
_entity.type
_entity.pdbx_description
1 polymer ?
#
loop_
_entity_poly.entity_id
_entity_poly.type
_entity_poly.pdbx_seq_one_letter_code
_entity_poly.pdbx_strand_id
1 'polypeptide(L)'
;MKQSLFDWLGQRLDGLHIVDCCAGSGAFTFEALSRGAGRVDAIEPGEHAVPVLRANAAKLGNPTGLVLHAASFQAVLPRLRDVDLVFADPPFRCYRDGAAEIAELLRLAARALAPTGRLFIRGERGADLPGGSPKLVERERRQYGRSWVALLQREDRTDRDG
;
A
#
# COMPACT_ATOMS: atom_id res chain seq x y z
N MET A 1 -0.13 -4.44 -15.93
CA MET A 1 -0.43 -4.57 -14.49
C MET A 1 -0.98 -3.30 -13.87
N LYS A 2 -0.34 -2.15 -14.05
CA LYS A 2 -0.77 -0.87 -13.44
C LYS A 2 -2.22 -0.50 -13.79
N GLN A 3 -2.58 -0.53 -15.07
CA GLN A 3 -3.95 -0.26 -15.51
C GLN A 3 -4.95 -1.25 -14.88
N SER A 4 -4.67 -2.55 -14.94
CA SER A 4 -5.53 -3.58 -14.37
C SER A 4 -5.69 -3.46 -12.84
N LEU A 5 -4.65 -3.00 -12.15
CA LEU A 5 -4.73 -2.72 -10.71
C LEU A 5 -5.70 -1.57 -10.44
N PHE A 6 -5.60 -0.46 -11.17
CA PHE A 6 -6.50 0.68 -11.00
C PHE A 6 -7.92 0.39 -11.47
N ASP A 7 -8.11 -0.50 -12.45
CA ASP A 7 -9.45 -1.00 -12.80
C ASP A 7 -10.09 -1.75 -11.62
N TRP A 8 -9.29 -2.44 -10.83
CA TRP A 8 -9.74 -3.13 -9.62
C TRP A 8 -9.94 -2.18 -8.42
N LEU A 9 -9.00 -1.23 -8.22
CA LEU A 9 -9.10 -0.24 -7.14
C LEU A 9 -10.29 0.70 -7.30
N GLY A 10 -10.70 0.94 -8.52
CA GLY A 10 -11.63 1.98 -8.95
C GLY A 10 -10.89 3.06 -9.75
N GLN A 11 -11.49 3.50 -10.83
CA GLN A 11 -10.85 4.47 -11.72
C GLN A 11 -10.76 5.88 -11.12
N ARG A 12 -11.61 6.21 -10.18
CA ARG A 12 -11.60 7.46 -9.43
C ARG A 12 -11.33 7.19 -7.96
N LEU A 13 -10.44 7.98 -7.40
CA LEU A 13 -10.01 7.88 -6.00
C LEU A 13 -10.28 9.19 -5.25
N ASP A 14 -11.32 9.92 -5.67
CA ASP A 14 -11.63 11.28 -5.23
C ASP A 14 -11.68 11.40 -3.71
N GLY A 15 -10.83 12.28 -3.18
CA GLY A 15 -10.77 12.62 -1.78
C GLY A 15 -10.19 11.56 -0.85
N LEU A 16 -9.79 10.40 -1.36
CA LEU A 16 -9.27 9.31 -0.52
C LEU A 16 -7.91 9.67 0.10
N HIS A 17 -7.72 9.22 1.34
CA HIS A 17 -6.41 9.16 1.99
C HIS A 17 -5.76 7.83 1.69
N ILE A 18 -4.66 7.86 0.95
CA ILE A 18 -3.93 6.69 0.46
C ILE A 18 -2.52 6.68 1.04
N VAL A 19 -2.03 5.49 1.36
CA VAL A 19 -0.63 5.26 1.71
C VAL A 19 0.00 4.35 0.67
N ASP A 20 1.10 4.79 0.08
CA ASP A 20 1.95 3.99 -0.81
C ASP A 20 3.19 3.53 -0.02
N CYS A 21 3.14 2.31 0.48
CA CYS A 21 4.29 1.68 1.13
C CYS A 21 5.26 1.14 0.07
N CYS A 22 6.52 1.46 0.17
CA CYS A 22 7.56 1.11 -0.82
C CYS A 22 7.33 1.85 -2.15
N ALA A 23 7.20 3.17 -2.08
CA ALA A 23 6.78 4.00 -3.21
C ALA A 23 7.75 3.98 -4.40
N GLY A 24 9.05 3.72 -4.17
CA GLY A 24 10.05 3.66 -5.23
C GLY A 24 10.13 4.99 -6.00
N SER A 25 9.93 4.93 -7.32
CA SER A 25 9.89 6.11 -8.18
C SER A 25 8.61 6.93 -8.08
N GLY A 26 7.59 6.41 -7.38
CA GLY A 26 6.30 7.08 -7.20
C GLY A 26 5.25 6.73 -8.25
N ALA A 27 5.44 5.68 -9.04
CA ALA A 27 4.51 5.34 -10.12
C ALA A 27 3.08 5.14 -9.65
N PHE A 28 2.86 4.45 -8.53
CA PHE A 28 1.54 4.30 -7.92
C PHE A 28 1.06 5.63 -7.31
N THR A 29 1.91 6.30 -6.56
CA THR A 29 1.63 7.57 -5.89
C THR A 29 1.07 8.61 -6.86
N PHE A 30 1.78 8.87 -7.95
CA PHE A 30 1.39 9.91 -8.92
C PHE A 30 0.14 9.54 -9.70
N GLU A 31 -0.05 8.26 -10.02
CA GLU A 31 -1.28 7.78 -10.65
C GLU A 31 -2.49 7.96 -9.72
N ALA A 32 -2.35 7.63 -8.43
CA ALA A 32 -3.41 7.83 -7.45
C ALA A 32 -3.79 9.31 -7.31
N LEU A 33 -2.80 10.21 -7.27
CA LEU A 33 -3.04 11.66 -7.24
C LEU A 33 -3.74 12.13 -8.52
N SER A 34 -3.34 11.65 -9.70
CA SER A 34 -3.98 12.00 -10.98
C SER A 34 -5.44 11.53 -11.06
N ARG A 35 -5.82 10.53 -10.27
CA ARG A 35 -7.18 9.99 -10.17
C ARG A 35 -8.01 10.62 -9.06
N GLY A 36 -7.52 11.69 -8.45
CA GLY A 36 -8.25 12.51 -7.50
C GLY A 36 -8.02 12.21 -6.03
N ALA A 37 -7.04 11.37 -5.67
CA ALA A 37 -6.70 11.13 -4.27
C ALA A 37 -6.48 12.47 -3.55
N GLY A 38 -7.11 12.63 -2.39
CA GLY A 38 -7.00 13.86 -1.60
C GLY A 38 -5.66 13.98 -0.88
N ARG A 39 -5.11 12.85 -0.48
CA ARG A 39 -3.80 12.75 0.16
C ARG A 39 -3.14 11.42 -0.16
N VAL A 40 -1.87 11.44 -0.52
CA VAL A 40 -1.05 10.25 -0.65
C VAL A 40 0.21 10.41 0.19
N ASP A 41 0.34 9.60 1.22
CA ASP A 41 1.58 9.42 1.97
C ASP A 41 2.45 8.41 1.24
N ALA A 42 3.51 8.89 0.58
CA ALA A 42 4.47 8.06 -0.13
C ALA A 42 5.66 7.75 0.78
N ILE A 43 5.82 6.48 1.12
CA ILE A 43 6.85 6.00 2.05
C ILE A 43 7.95 5.30 1.25
N GLU A 44 9.16 5.81 1.32
CA GLU A 44 10.33 5.23 0.65
C GLU A 44 11.59 5.46 1.49
N PRO A 45 12.23 4.40 2.02
CA PRO A 45 13.45 4.53 2.81
C PRO A 45 14.74 4.52 1.97
N GLY A 46 14.69 4.14 0.69
CA GLY A 46 15.86 3.90 -0.14
C GLY A 46 16.60 5.19 -0.52
N GLU A 47 17.90 5.25 -0.17
CA GLU A 47 18.75 6.40 -0.46
C GLU A 47 18.84 6.73 -1.96
N HIS A 48 18.75 5.71 -2.82
CA HIS A 48 18.76 5.89 -4.28
C HIS A 48 17.37 6.17 -4.86
N ALA A 49 16.32 5.68 -4.23
CA ALA A 49 14.95 5.84 -4.70
C ALA A 49 14.36 7.21 -4.33
N VAL A 50 14.64 7.71 -3.14
CA VAL A 50 14.11 8.99 -2.66
C VAL A 50 14.45 10.17 -3.59
N PRO A 51 15.69 10.35 -4.09
CA PRO A 51 15.98 11.40 -5.06
C PRO A 51 15.16 11.29 -6.35
N VAL A 52 14.94 10.07 -6.84
CA VAL A 52 14.13 9.81 -8.03
C VAL A 52 12.68 10.17 -7.78
N LEU A 53 12.13 9.77 -6.65
CA LEU A 53 10.76 10.11 -6.23
C LEU A 53 10.57 11.64 -6.15
N ARG A 54 11.51 12.34 -5.53
CA ARG A 54 11.50 13.82 -5.46
C ARG A 54 11.61 14.48 -6.83
N ALA A 55 12.50 13.99 -7.69
CA ALA A 55 12.66 14.52 -9.05
C ALA A 55 11.37 14.33 -9.87
N ASN A 56 10.72 13.17 -9.75
CA ASN A 56 9.44 12.91 -10.41
C ASN A 56 8.32 13.82 -9.88
N ALA A 57 8.27 14.05 -8.57
CA ALA A 57 7.34 15.01 -7.97
C ALA A 57 7.54 16.42 -8.53
N ALA A 58 8.79 16.89 -8.61
CA ALA A 58 9.13 18.19 -9.17
C ALA A 58 8.73 18.34 -10.64
N LYS A 59 8.97 17.29 -11.47
CA LYS A 59 8.54 17.27 -12.87
C LYS A 59 7.03 17.38 -13.06
N LEU A 60 6.27 16.91 -12.08
CA LEU A 60 4.80 16.97 -12.08
C LEU A 60 4.27 18.21 -11.32
N GLY A 61 5.14 19.17 -11.01
CA GLY A 61 4.78 20.41 -10.34
C GLY A 61 4.48 20.25 -8.86
N ASN A 62 5.06 19.26 -8.19
CA ASN A 62 4.82 18.94 -6.79
C ASN A 62 3.32 18.85 -6.48
N PRO A 63 2.64 17.78 -6.90
CA PRO A 63 1.20 17.67 -6.82
C PRO A 63 0.66 17.93 -5.41
N THR A 64 -0.42 18.69 -5.31
CA THR A 64 -1.14 18.87 -4.06
C THR A 64 -1.63 17.54 -3.50
N GLY A 65 -1.50 17.36 -2.19
CA GLY A 65 -1.87 16.11 -1.52
C GLY A 65 -0.73 15.10 -1.38
N LEU A 66 0.40 15.30 -2.04
CA LEU A 66 1.58 14.47 -1.85
C LEU A 66 2.26 14.79 -0.51
N VAL A 67 2.46 13.77 0.30
CA VAL A 67 3.32 13.81 1.51
C VAL A 67 4.40 12.75 1.35
N LEU A 68 5.65 13.17 1.12
CA LEU A 68 6.77 12.26 0.93
C LEU A 68 7.48 12.01 2.25
N HIS A 69 7.65 10.73 2.59
CA HIS A 69 8.37 10.27 3.77
C HIS A 69 9.63 9.50 3.33
N ALA A 70 10.80 10.13 3.50
CA ALA A 70 12.10 9.46 3.33
C ALA A 70 12.42 8.65 4.60
N ALA A 71 11.63 7.61 4.85
CA ALA A 71 11.65 6.83 6.07
C ALA A 71 11.05 5.43 5.82
N SER A 72 11.20 4.53 6.79
CA SER A 72 10.60 3.21 6.75
C SER A 72 9.10 3.24 7.08
N PHE A 73 8.37 2.22 6.66
CA PHE A 73 6.95 2.09 7.04
C PHE A 73 6.78 1.91 8.56
N GLN A 74 7.76 1.33 9.25
CA GLN A 74 7.75 1.18 10.71
C GLN A 74 7.74 2.55 11.41
N ALA A 75 8.39 3.54 10.83
CA ALA A 75 8.44 4.90 11.39
C ALA A 75 7.16 5.69 11.07
N VAL A 76 6.54 5.46 9.93
CA VAL A 76 5.44 6.30 9.40
C VAL A 76 4.06 5.75 9.73
N LEU A 77 3.78 4.49 9.46
CA LEU A 77 2.46 3.89 9.64
C LEU A 77 1.89 4.04 11.06
N PRO A 78 2.67 3.95 12.15
CA PRO A 78 2.15 4.13 13.50
C PRO A 78 1.53 5.50 13.77
N ARG A 79 1.86 6.50 12.95
CA ARG A 79 1.36 7.88 13.07
C ARG A 79 0.11 8.15 12.23
N LEU A 80 -0.25 7.24 11.34
CA LEU A 80 -1.38 7.40 10.43
C LEU A 80 -2.63 6.72 10.98
N ARG A 81 -3.79 7.34 10.71
CA ARG A 81 -5.12 6.84 11.09
C ARG A 81 -6.11 7.18 9.98
N ASP A 82 -7.20 6.44 10.00
CA ASP A 82 -8.32 6.65 9.07
C ASP A 82 -7.93 6.62 7.59
N VAL A 83 -6.94 5.77 7.27
CA VAL A 83 -6.46 5.57 5.91
C VAL A 83 -7.49 4.75 5.12
N ASP A 84 -7.89 5.24 3.96
CA ASP A 84 -8.88 4.57 3.11
C ASP A 84 -8.27 3.41 2.31
N LEU A 85 -7.02 3.56 1.90
CA LEU A 85 -6.34 2.59 1.07
C LEU A 85 -4.84 2.57 1.39
N VAL A 86 -4.31 1.39 1.65
CA VAL A 86 -2.88 1.13 1.68
C VAL A 86 -2.51 0.28 0.47
N PHE A 87 -1.54 0.71 -0.29
CA PHE A 87 -0.88 -0.09 -1.31
C PHE A 87 0.54 -0.43 -0.86
N ALA A 88 0.91 -1.68 -0.97
CA ALA A 88 2.23 -2.16 -0.60
C ALA A 88 2.82 -3.03 -1.71
N ASP A 89 3.97 -2.63 -2.22
CA ASP A 89 4.75 -3.40 -3.20
C ASP A 89 6.17 -3.64 -2.65
N PRO A 90 6.30 -4.45 -1.57
CA PRO A 90 7.59 -4.73 -0.98
C PRO A 90 8.47 -5.52 -1.93
N PRO A 91 9.80 -5.38 -1.85
CA PRO A 91 10.73 -6.19 -2.64
C PRO A 91 10.46 -7.68 -2.44
N PHE A 92 10.51 -8.47 -3.52
CA PHE A 92 10.20 -9.91 -3.46
C PHE A 92 11.11 -10.69 -2.51
N ARG A 93 12.34 -10.21 -2.26
CA ARG A 93 13.21 -10.81 -1.23
C ARG A 93 12.55 -10.85 0.16
N CYS A 94 11.66 -9.90 0.47
CA CYS A 94 10.95 -9.88 1.75
C CYS A 94 10.04 -11.09 1.95
N TYR A 95 9.57 -11.72 0.88
CA TYR A 95 8.80 -12.96 0.94
C TYR A 95 9.65 -14.20 1.15
N ARG A 96 10.95 -14.16 0.82
CA ARG A 96 11.87 -15.28 0.98
C ARG A 96 12.55 -15.28 2.35
N ASP A 97 13.08 -14.10 2.74
CA ASP A 97 13.96 -13.95 3.89
C ASP A 97 13.41 -12.98 4.95
N GLY A 98 12.35 -12.24 4.64
CA GLY A 98 11.78 -11.17 5.45
C GLY A 98 10.32 -11.37 5.83
N ALA A 99 9.86 -12.61 6.05
CA ALA A 99 8.47 -12.87 6.41
C ALA A 99 8.00 -12.09 7.65
N ALA A 100 8.88 -11.87 8.62
CA ALA A 100 8.61 -11.04 9.80
C ALA A 100 8.37 -9.57 9.44
N GLU A 101 9.06 -9.04 8.45
CA GLU A 101 8.88 -7.67 7.95
C GLU A 101 7.52 -7.51 7.26
N ILE A 102 7.10 -8.49 6.44
CA ILE A 102 5.78 -8.52 5.83
C ILE A 102 4.69 -8.61 6.91
N ALA A 103 4.85 -9.48 7.90
CA ALA A 103 3.91 -9.61 9.02
C ALA A 103 3.76 -8.30 9.80
N GLU A 104 4.85 -7.58 10.03
CA GLU A 104 4.83 -6.28 10.68
C GLU A 104 4.13 -5.22 9.82
N LEU A 105 4.40 -5.21 8.51
CA LEU A 105 3.72 -4.33 7.57
C LEU A 105 2.19 -4.53 7.64
N LEU A 106 1.73 -5.77 7.58
CA LEU A 106 0.31 -6.10 7.68
C LEU A 106 -0.31 -5.63 9.00
N ARG A 107 0.40 -5.84 10.10
CA ARG A 107 -0.05 -5.42 11.44
C ARG A 107 -0.17 -3.90 11.55
N LEU A 108 0.83 -3.17 11.08
CA LEU A 108 0.84 -1.70 11.13
C LEU A 108 -0.19 -1.10 10.16
N ALA A 109 -0.32 -1.66 8.96
CA ALA A 109 -1.33 -1.25 7.99
C ALA A 109 -2.75 -1.45 8.55
N ALA A 110 -3.02 -2.59 9.19
CA ALA A 110 -4.31 -2.86 9.81
C ALA A 110 -4.70 -1.82 10.87
N ARG A 111 -3.73 -1.27 11.59
CA ARG A 111 -3.95 -0.21 12.59
C ARG A 111 -4.17 1.16 11.97
N ALA A 112 -3.53 1.44 10.86
CA ALA A 112 -3.65 2.70 10.13
C ALA A 112 -4.97 2.80 9.36
N LEU A 113 -5.51 1.68 8.86
CA LEU A 113 -6.72 1.63 8.06
C LEU A 113 -7.96 2.09 8.82
N ALA A 114 -8.81 2.86 8.12
CA ALA A 114 -10.19 3.09 8.52
C ALA A 114 -10.97 1.76 8.61
N PRO A 115 -12.11 1.71 9.32
CA PRO A 115 -12.91 0.48 9.44
C PRO A 115 -13.26 -0.16 8.09
N THR A 116 -13.55 0.63 7.07
CA THR A 116 -13.86 0.21 5.69
C THR A 116 -12.63 0.27 4.77
N GLY A 117 -11.45 0.54 5.33
CA GLY A 117 -10.22 0.67 4.57
C GLY A 117 -9.77 -0.65 3.93
N ARG A 118 -9.01 -0.52 2.85
CA ARG A 118 -8.52 -1.65 2.04
C ARG A 118 -7.00 -1.63 1.98
N LEU A 119 -6.41 -2.82 2.06
CA LEU A 119 -4.99 -3.03 1.79
C LEU A 119 -4.83 -3.86 0.52
N PHE A 120 -4.06 -3.35 -0.41
CA PHE A 120 -3.60 -4.10 -1.58
C PHE A 120 -2.11 -4.36 -1.42
N ILE A 121 -1.72 -5.62 -1.42
CA ILE A 121 -0.32 -6.02 -1.31
C ILE A 121 0.07 -6.91 -2.48
N ARG A 122 1.22 -6.61 -3.09
CA ARG A 122 1.77 -7.37 -4.20
C ARG A 122 2.83 -8.34 -3.71
N GLY A 123 2.78 -9.57 -4.22
CA GLY A 123 3.78 -10.60 -3.96
C GLY A 123 4.21 -11.33 -5.22
N GLU A 124 5.27 -12.10 -5.09
CA GLU A 124 5.80 -12.94 -6.15
C GLU A 124 5.00 -14.25 -6.25
N ARG A 125 4.80 -14.74 -7.46
CA ARG A 125 4.17 -16.03 -7.71
C ARG A 125 4.92 -17.15 -6.96
N GLY A 126 4.17 -17.98 -6.25
CA GLY A 126 4.72 -19.06 -5.43
C GLY A 126 5.07 -18.64 -3.99
N ALA A 127 5.08 -17.34 -3.69
CA ALA A 127 5.15 -16.86 -2.32
C ALA A 127 3.75 -16.70 -1.73
N ASP A 128 3.66 -16.70 -0.41
CA ASP A 128 2.41 -16.46 0.31
C ASP A 128 2.57 -15.42 1.39
N LEU A 129 1.43 -14.84 1.82
CA LEU A 129 1.45 -13.94 2.96
C LEU A 129 1.70 -14.74 4.24
N PRO A 130 2.54 -14.22 5.16
CA PRO A 130 2.69 -14.85 6.46
C PRO A 130 1.35 -14.86 7.19
N GLY A 131 1.01 -16.00 7.80
CA GLY A 131 -0.18 -16.10 8.63
C GLY A 131 -0.10 -15.19 9.84
N GLY A 132 -1.25 -14.72 10.32
CA GLY A 132 -1.32 -14.11 11.64
C GLY A 132 -1.44 -12.60 11.75
N SER A 133 -1.95 -11.90 10.72
CA SER A 133 -2.56 -10.61 11.06
C SER A 133 -3.98 -10.85 11.61
N PRO A 134 -4.19 -10.77 12.93
CA PRO A 134 -5.47 -11.15 13.53
C PRO A 134 -6.62 -10.20 13.18
N LYS A 135 -6.36 -9.18 12.36
CA LYS A 135 -7.31 -8.11 12.03
C LYS A 135 -7.52 -7.89 10.53
N LEU A 136 -6.84 -8.65 9.68
CA LEU A 136 -6.98 -8.56 8.23
C LEU A 136 -7.40 -9.91 7.65
N VAL A 137 -8.38 -9.88 6.76
CA VAL A 137 -8.87 -11.04 6.02
C VAL A 137 -8.62 -10.80 4.55
N GLU A 138 -7.99 -11.77 3.88
CA GLU A 138 -7.86 -11.76 2.44
C GLU A 138 -9.23 -12.01 1.79
N ARG A 139 -9.71 -11.05 1.00
CA ARG A 139 -11.01 -11.12 0.33
C ARG A 139 -10.90 -11.63 -1.09
N GLU A 140 -9.82 -11.27 -1.77
CA GLU A 140 -9.61 -11.62 -3.18
C GLU A 140 -8.12 -11.57 -3.49
N ARG A 141 -7.70 -12.43 -4.43
CA ARG A 141 -6.33 -12.41 -4.97
C ARG A 141 -6.38 -12.57 -6.48
N ARG A 142 -5.65 -11.73 -7.20
CA ARG A 142 -5.53 -11.77 -8.65
C ARG A 142 -4.08 -12.02 -9.08
N GLN A 143 -3.91 -12.85 -10.11
CA GLN A 143 -2.61 -13.12 -10.70
C GLN A 143 -2.31 -12.12 -11.82
N TYR A 144 -1.08 -11.65 -11.87
CA TYR A 144 -0.56 -10.74 -12.90
C TYR A 144 0.83 -11.23 -13.34
N GLY A 145 0.87 -12.16 -14.29
CA GLY A 145 2.13 -12.73 -14.76
C GLY A 145 2.88 -13.45 -13.65
N ARG A 146 4.05 -12.93 -13.26
CA ARG A 146 4.89 -13.49 -12.20
C ARG A 146 4.57 -12.98 -10.79
N SER A 147 3.56 -12.17 -10.67
CA SER A 147 3.13 -11.63 -9.38
C SER A 147 1.65 -11.85 -9.14
N TRP A 148 1.25 -11.67 -7.91
CA TRP A 148 -0.14 -11.58 -7.50
C TRP A 148 -0.35 -10.28 -6.71
N VAL A 149 -1.60 -9.85 -6.65
CA VAL A 149 -2.05 -8.78 -5.76
C VAL A 149 -3.20 -9.32 -4.92
N ALA A 150 -3.10 -9.19 -3.62
CA ALA A 150 -4.14 -9.57 -2.68
C ALA A 150 -4.83 -8.32 -2.11
N LEU A 151 -6.15 -8.38 -2.05
CA LEU A 151 -6.99 -7.43 -1.34
C LEU A 151 -7.29 -7.97 0.06
N LEU A 152 -6.89 -7.21 1.07
CA LEU A 152 -7.21 -7.49 2.47
C LEU A 152 -8.06 -6.36 3.04
N GLN A 153 -8.98 -6.73 3.93
CA GLN A 153 -9.82 -5.82 4.69
C GLN A 153 -9.81 -6.19 6.17
N ARG A 154 -10.14 -5.23 7.02
CA ARG A 154 -10.31 -5.53 8.43
C ARG A 154 -11.44 -6.53 8.63
N GLU A 155 -11.24 -7.45 9.56
CA GLU A 155 -12.29 -8.36 10.00
C GLU A 155 -13.37 -7.55 10.74
N ASP A 156 -14.61 -7.62 10.28
CA ASP A 156 -15.73 -7.00 10.94
C ASP A 156 -16.00 -7.70 12.29
N ARG A 157 -16.26 -6.93 13.33
CA ARG A 157 -16.61 -7.45 14.67
C ARG A 157 -17.90 -8.27 14.68
N THR A 158 -18.69 -8.23 13.63
CA THR A 158 -19.98 -8.91 13.53
C THR A 158 -19.89 -10.39 13.14
N ASP A 159 -18.73 -10.86 12.65
CA ASP A 159 -18.58 -12.25 12.21
C ASP A 159 -18.21 -13.24 13.36
N ARG A 160 -18.15 -12.78 14.62
CA ARG A 160 -17.79 -13.63 15.76
C ARG A 160 -18.96 -14.09 16.66
N ASP A 161 -20.17 -13.59 16.39
CA ASP A 161 -21.37 -13.92 17.18
C ASP A 161 -22.45 -14.67 16.33
N GLY A 162 -21.99 -15.50 15.43
CA GLY A 162 -22.84 -16.38 14.63
C GLY A 162 -22.57 -17.85 14.88
#